data_c6216608ca19e0065dbaaeeb121a962a
#
_entry.id   c6216608ca19e0065dbaaeeb121a962a
#
_cell.length_a   1.000
_cell.length_b   1.000
_cell.length_c   1.000
_cell.angle_alpha   90.00
_cell.angle_beta   90.00
_cell.angle_gamma   90.00
#
_symmetry.space_group_name_H-M   'P 1'
#
loop_
_entity.id
_entity.type
_entity.pdbx_description
1 polymer ?
#
loop_
_entity_poly.entity_id
_entity_poly.type
_entity_poly.pdbx_seq_one_letter_code
_entity_poly.pdbx_strand_id
1 'polypeptide(L)'
;MKAVEIVQDPKIIAVLADPVRREIVRLTTLRPMTETQLAKKLALTKSSTAHHLKILRNAMLIKIEKTEVGKHGIVEKYYSPRSALFIEDWEKIPLNLKRYFLQGQMERLKGILSVIQLAREKRGEGIELTSEMLEELAEDMAKKIVVIAKRYEKQELSMNREMLHIKIYSETLEEIAREKKWQGILALKEPLRHAG
;
A
#
# COMPACT_ATOMS: atom_id res chain seq x y z
N MET A 1 16.83 -5.06 -3.32
CA MET A 1 15.51 -5.40 -2.72
C MET A 1 14.49 -5.40 -3.85
N LYS A 2 13.61 -6.41 -3.89
CA LYS A 2 12.52 -6.43 -4.89
C LYS A 2 11.63 -5.20 -4.78
N ALA A 3 11.14 -4.72 -5.92
CA ALA A 3 10.21 -3.59 -5.94
C ALA A 3 8.85 -3.96 -5.35
N VAL A 4 8.24 -5.05 -5.83
CA VAL A 4 6.90 -5.50 -5.43
C VAL A 4 6.90 -7.01 -5.20
N GLU A 5 6.05 -7.44 -4.29
CA GLU A 5 5.66 -8.84 -4.10
C GLU A 5 4.14 -8.94 -4.02
N ILE A 6 3.56 -9.78 -4.87
CA ILE A 6 2.12 -10.06 -4.84
C ILE A 6 1.89 -11.18 -3.80
N VAL A 7 1.12 -10.86 -2.78
CA VAL A 7 0.84 -11.78 -1.67
C VAL A 7 -0.44 -12.56 -1.97
N GLN A 8 -0.30 -13.87 -2.21
CA GLN A 8 -1.40 -14.77 -2.55
C GLN A 8 -1.77 -15.75 -1.43
N ASP A 9 -0.88 -15.96 -0.45
CA ASP A 9 -1.18 -16.84 0.69
C ASP A 9 -2.11 -16.12 1.68
N PRO A 10 -3.33 -16.65 1.91
CA PRO A 10 -4.28 -16.06 2.86
C PRO A 10 -3.71 -15.89 4.28
N LYS A 11 -2.80 -16.76 4.72
CA LYS A 11 -2.14 -16.65 6.02
C LYS A 11 -1.20 -15.46 6.08
N ILE A 12 -0.44 -15.20 5.00
CA ILE A 12 0.45 -14.04 4.91
C ILE A 12 -0.37 -12.75 4.78
N ILE A 13 -1.48 -12.76 4.01
CA ILE A 13 -2.42 -11.65 3.96
C ILE A 13 -2.93 -11.30 5.37
N ALA A 14 -3.32 -12.29 6.16
CA ALA A 14 -3.75 -12.09 7.55
C ALA A 14 -2.63 -11.52 8.45
N VAL A 15 -1.38 -11.90 8.21
CA VAL A 15 -0.23 -11.29 8.89
C VAL A 15 -0.14 -9.81 8.55
N LEU A 16 -0.29 -9.42 7.29
CA LEU A 16 -0.24 -8.03 6.83
C LEU A 16 -1.50 -7.21 7.17
N ALA A 17 -2.60 -7.83 7.56
CA ALA A 17 -3.80 -7.09 7.99
C ALA A 17 -3.59 -6.32 9.32
N ASP A 18 -2.60 -6.68 10.11
CA ASP A 18 -2.25 -5.99 11.35
C ASP A 18 -1.54 -4.65 11.05
N PRO A 19 -2.03 -3.51 11.57
CA PRO A 19 -1.47 -2.19 11.26
C PRO A 19 -0.05 -2.00 11.80
N VAL A 20 0.29 -2.61 12.94
CA VAL A 20 1.64 -2.51 13.53
C VAL A 20 2.64 -3.22 12.62
N ARG A 21 2.31 -4.41 12.12
CA ARG A 21 3.18 -5.16 11.21
C ARG A 21 3.36 -4.44 9.88
N ARG A 22 2.30 -3.83 9.33
CA ARG A 22 2.42 -2.96 8.13
C ARG A 22 3.37 -1.79 8.38
N GLU A 23 3.26 -1.15 9.53
CA GLU A 23 4.11 -0.01 9.86
C GLU A 23 5.57 -0.42 10.09
N ILE A 24 5.84 -1.59 10.70
CA ILE A 24 7.19 -2.14 10.78
C ILE A 24 7.79 -2.35 9.39
N VAL A 25 7.04 -2.97 8.47
CA VAL A 25 7.49 -3.17 7.08
C VAL A 25 7.78 -1.82 6.42
N ARG A 26 6.89 -0.84 6.54
CA ARG A 26 7.07 0.51 5.98
C ARG A 26 8.33 1.20 6.52
N LEU A 27 8.51 1.21 7.84
CA LEU A 27 9.66 1.86 8.48
C LEU A 27 10.98 1.20 8.08
N THR A 28 11.01 -0.12 8.02
CA THR A 28 12.21 -0.89 7.66
C THR A 28 12.55 -0.83 6.16
N THR A 29 11.62 -0.43 5.30
CA THR A 29 11.90 -0.13 3.89
C THR A 29 12.70 1.16 3.73
N LEU A 30 12.46 2.15 4.59
CA LEU A 30 13.18 3.43 4.53
C LEU A 30 14.66 3.26 4.91
N ARG A 31 14.92 2.42 5.90
CA ARG A 31 16.26 2.00 6.33
C ARG A 31 16.16 0.78 7.24
N PRO A 32 17.17 -0.11 7.26
CA PRO A 32 17.22 -1.18 8.23
C PRO A 32 17.16 -0.63 9.68
N MET A 33 16.33 -1.24 10.52
CA MET A 33 16.12 -0.79 11.90
C MET A 33 16.23 -1.93 12.89
N THR A 34 16.73 -1.62 14.09
CA THR A 34 16.79 -2.57 15.21
C THR A 34 15.44 -2.65 15.93
N GLU A 35 15.25 -3.73 16.71
CA GLU A 35 14.08 -3.90 17.57
C GLU A 35 13.88 -2.68 18.51
N THR A 36 14.96 -2.20 19.12
CA THR A 36 14.91 -1.03 20.02
C THR A 36 14.48 0.24 19.30
N GLN A 37 14.96 0.45 18.07
CA GLN A 37 14.57 1.61 17.27
C GLN A 37 13.11 1.55 16.85
N LEU A 38 12.62 0.36 16.46
CA LEU A 38 11.22 0.11 16.12
C LEU A 38 10.30 0.30 17.32
N ALA A 39 10.66 -0.27 18.48
CA ALA A 39 9.92 -0.11 19.73
C ALA A 39 9.71 1.37 20.08
N LYS A 40 10.78 2.16 19.98
CA LYS A 40 10.73 3.62 20.22
C LYS A 40 9.84 4.34 19.20
N LYS A 41 9.97 4.00 17.91
CA LYS A 41 9.21 4.64 16.83
C LYS A 41 7.71 4.35 16.91
N LEU A 42 7.34 3.15 17.33
CA LEU A 42 5.96 2.66 17.39
C LEU A 42 5.32 2.88 18.76
N ALA A 43 6.04 3.44 19.72
CA ALA A 43 5.62 3.56 21.13
C ALA A 43 5.19 2.19 21.73
N LEU A 44 5.93 1.13 21.40
CA LEU A 44 5.69 -0.23 21.88
C LEU A 44 6.77 -0.68 22.84
N THR A 45 6.47 -1.72 23.65
CA THR A 45 7.50 -2.41 24.41
C THR A 45 8.42 -3.22 23.49
N LYS A 46 9.67 -3.49 23.92
CA LYS A 46 10.58 -4.36 23.17
C LYS A 46 9.98 -5.75 22.99
N SER A 47 9.34 -6.32 24.02
CA SER A 47 8.71 -7.63 23.94
C SER A 47 7.62 -7.70 22.88
N SER A 48 6.73 -6.68 22.82
CA SER A 48 5.70 -6.60 21.78
C SER A 48 6.32 -6.46 20.38
N THR A 49 7.34 -5.62 20.25
CA THR A 49 8.05 -5.43 18.96
C THR A 49 8.74 -6.72 18.52
N ALA A 50 9.42 -7.43 19.44
CA ALA A 50 10.04 -8.72 19.16
C ALA A 50 9.01 -9.75 18.67
N HIS A 51 7.82 -9.77 19.28
CA HIS A 51 6.72 -10.65 18.84
C HIS A 51 6.30 -10.35 17.39
N HIS A 52 6.05 -9.08 17.04
CA HIS A 52 5.70 -8.71 15.66
C HIS A 52 6.83 -9.03 14.67
N LEU A 53 8.08 -8.76 15.04
CA LEU A 53 9.25 -9.10 14.20
C LEU A 53 9.38 -10.62 13.99
N LYS A 54 9.12 -11.44 15.01
CA LYS A 54 9.10 -12.90 14.89
C LYS A 54 8.04 -13.36 13.89
N ILE A 55 6.82 -12.83 13.97
CA ILE A 55 5.73 -13.17 13.04
C ILE A 55 6.11 -12.78 11.61
N LEU A 56 6.59 -11.56 11.40
CA LEU A 56 6.98 -11.06 10.07
C LEU A 56 8.13 -11.88 9.46
N ARG A 57 9.10 -12.30 10.28
CA ARG A 57 10.20 -13.16 9.83
C ARG A 57 9.72 -14.57 9.46
N ASN A 58 8.86 -15.17 10.29
CA ASN A 58 8.28 -16.48 10.00
C ASN A 58 7.45 -16.48 8.72
N ALA A 59 6.76 -15.36 8.44
CA ALA A 59 6.04 -15.12 7.20
C ALA A 59 6.96 -14.71 6.03
N MET A 60 8.29 -14.67 6.24
CA MET A 60 9.28 -14.28 5.23
C MET A 60 9.11 -12.88 4.63
N LEU A 61 8.40 -12.01 5.33
CA LEU A 61 8.17 -10.62 4.90
C LEU A 61 9.37 -9.71 5.18
N ILE A 62 10.12 -10.01 6.25
CA ILE A 62 11.35 -9.30 6.61
C ILE A 62 12.51 -10.27 6.81
N LYS A 63 13.71 -9.75 6.71
CA LYS A 63 14.98 -10.47 6.98
C LYS A 63 15.86 -9.69 7.94
N ILE A 64 16.86 -10.35 8.53
CA ILE A 64 17.98 -9.67 9.17
C ILE A 64 18.92 -9.26 8.03
N GLU A 65 19.11 -7.96 7.88
CA GLU A 65 19.99 -7.39 6.85
C GLU A 65 21.45 -7.43 7.30
N LYS A 66 21.68 -7.06 8.57
CA LYS A 66 22.98 -7.08 9.22
C LYS A 66 22.85 -7.25 10.72
N THR A 67 23.97 -7.61 11.34
CA THR A 67 24.14 -7.61 12.79
C THR A 67 25.33 -6.75 13.16
N GLU A 68 25.23 -5.99 14.24
CA GLU A 68 26.32 -5.16 14.77
C GLU A 68 26.47 -5.42 16.27
N VAL A 69 27.69 -5.31 16.77
CA VAL A 69 27.95 -5.31 18.22
C VAL A 69 27.75 -3.90 18.74
N GLY A 70 26.65 -3.69 19.44
CA GLY A 70 26.32 -2.42 20.06
C GLY A 70 27.10 -2.15 21.34
N LYS A 71 26.72 -1.12 22.07
CA LYS A 71 27.26 -0.77 23.37
C LYS A 71 27.13 -1.95 24.33
N HIS A 72 28.16 -2.20 25.12
CA HIS A 72 28.22 -3.28 26.11
C HIS A 72 28.24 -4.70 25.53
N GLY A 73 28.71 -4.91 24.28
CA GLY A 73 28.81 -6.23 23.65
C GLY A 73 27.49 -6.87 23.24
N ILE A 74 26.38 -6.14 23.27
CA ILE A 74 25.06 -6.65 22.88
C ILE A 74 24.96 -6.71 21.35
N VAL A 75 24.61 -7.88 20.81
CA VAL A 75 24.39 -8.03 19.36
C VAL A 75 23.04 -7.41 18.96
N GLU A 76 23.10 -6.38 18.16
CA GLU A 76 21.93 -5.74 17.55
C GLU A 76 21.66 -6.30 16.14
N LYS A 77 20.42 -6.68 15.91
CA LYS A 77 19.95 -7.16 14.59
C LYS A 77 19.19 -6.05 13.89
N TYR A 78 19.58 -5.76 12.64
CA TYR A 78 18.90 -4.77 11.80
C TYR A 78 18.00 -5.52 10.82
N TYR A 79 16.73 -5.14 10.81
CA TYR A 79 15.70 -5.76 9.98
C TYR A 79 15.40 -4.90 8.76
N SER A 80 15.19 -5.56 7.62
CA SER A 80 14.71 -4.96 6.39
C SER A 80 13.64 -5.83 5.75
N PRO A 81 12.73 -5.30 4.93
CA PRO A 81 11.76 -6.11 4.20
C PRO A 81 12.42 -6.80 3.00
N ARG A 82 11.80 -7.85 2.50
CA ARG A 82 12.24 -8.53 1.27
C ARG A 82 11.84 -7.77 0.01
N SER A 83 10.72 -7.09 0.07
CA SER A 83 10.17 -6.29 -1.03
C SER A 83 9.77 -4.91 -0.52
N ALA A 84 9.86 -3.88 -1.37
CA ALA A 84 9.51 -2.52 -0.99
C ALA A 84 8.00 -2.37 -0.77
N LEU A 85 7.20 -3.05 -1.60
CA LEU A 85 5.75 -3.11 -1.48
C LEU A 85 5.27 -4.55 -1.46
N PHE A 86 4.30 -4.83 -0.60
CA PHE A 86 3.50 -6.04 -0.60
C PHE A 86 2.09 -5.65 -1.00
N ILE A 87 1.58 -6.27 -2.07
CA ILE A 87 0.24 -6.04 -2.61
C ILE A 87 -0.54 -7.33 -2.45
N GLU A 88 -1.60 -7.31 -1.67
CA GLU A 88 -2.45 -8.46 -1.45
C GLU A 88 -3.30 -8.74 -2.70
N ASP A 89 -3.30 -9.99 -3.16
CA ASP A 89 -4.16 -10.43 -4.23
C ASP A 89 -5.62 -10.43 -3.73
N TRP A 90 -6.46 -9.55 -4.31
CA TRP A 90 -7.85 -9.34 -3.90
C TRP A 90 -8.66 -10.63 -3.85
N GLU A 91 -8.44 -11.54 -4.81
CA GLU A 91 -9.17 -12.80 -4.90
C GLU A 91 -8.74 -13.81 -3.81
N LYS A 92 -7.60 -13.59 -3.18
CA LYS A 92 -7.03 -14.44 -2.13
C LYS A 92 -7.25 -13.89 -0.72
N ILE A 93 -7.84 -12.71 -0.57
CA ILE A 93 -8.14 -12.14 0.74
C ILE A 93 -9.21 -12.99 1.45
N PRO A 94 -8.95 -13.45 2.69
CA PRO A 94 -9.95 -14.16 3.48
C PRO A 94 -11.25 -13.35 3.65
N LEU A 95 -12.41 -14.02 3.58
CA LEU A 95 -13.71 -13.34 3.62
C LEU A 95 -13.89 -12.46 4.86
N ASN A 96 -13.42 -12.92 6.03
CA ASN A 96 -13.49 -12.14 7.27
C ASN A 96 -12.60 -10.88 7.26
N LEU A 97 -11.65 -10.76 6.34
CA LEU A 97 -10.79 -9.59 6.17
C LEU A 97 -11.19 -8.73 4.96
N LYS A 98 -12.00 -9.27 4.05
CA LYS A 98 -12.30 -8.61 2.77
C LYS A 98 -12.93 -7.23 2.98
N ARG A 99 -13.87 -7.12 3.93
CA ARG A 99 -14.50 -5.83 4.29
C ARG A 99 -13.50 -4.80 4.84
N TYR A 100 -12.53 -5.24 5.64
CA TYR A 100 -11.49 -4.35 6.16
C TYR A 100 -10.61 -3.78 5.03
N PHE A 101 -10.19 -4.62 4.08
CA PHE A 101 -9.40 -4.17 2.94
C PHE A 101 -10.20 -3.27 2.01
N LEU A 102 -11.47 -3.61 1.75
CA LEU A 102 -12.39 -2.80 0.94
C LEU A 102 -12.56 -1.41 1.53
N GLN A 103 -12.83 -1.32 2.83
CA GLN A 103 -12.98 -0.04 3.52
C GLN A 103 -11.71 0.80 3.42
N GLY A 104 -10.53 0.20 3.55
CA GLY A 104 -9.27 0.89 3.35
C GLY A 104 -9.10 1.44 1.93
N GLN A 105 -9.60 0.74 0.90
CA GLN A 105 -9.60 1.25 -0.48
C GLN A 105 -10.62 2.36 -0.68
N MET A 106 -11.82 2.25 -0.10
CA MET A 106 -12.83 3.31 -0.17
C MET A 106 -12.31 4.61 0.45
N GLU A 107 -11.62 4.57 1.59
CA GLU A 107 -11.06 5.77 2.23
C GLU A 107 -9.98 6.44 1.35
N ARG A 108 -9.14 5.66 0.68
CA ARG A 108 -8.17 6.22 -0.28
C ARG A 108 -8.86 6.86 -1.48
N LEU A 109 -9.89 6.20 -2.01
CA LEU A 109 -10.69 6.73 -3.13
C LEU A 109 -11.39 8.02 -2.77
N LYS A 110 -11.99 8.15 -1.57
CA LYS A 110 -12.60 9.39 -1.10
C LYS A 110 -11.61 10.56 -1.16
N GLY A 111 -10.35 10.34 -0.74
CA GLY A 111 -9.32 11.37 -0.86
C GLY A 111 -9.03 11.79 -2.30
N ILE A 112 -8.92 10.83 -3.23
CA ILE A 112 -8.70 11.09 -4.65
C ILE A 112 -9.92 11.78 -5.27
N LEU A 113 -11.12 11.28 -5.00
CA LEU A 113 -12.38 11.85 -5.52
C LEU A 113 -12.64 13.25 -5.00
N SER A 114 -12.20 13.59 -3.78
CA SER A 114 -12.30 14.96 -3.26
C SER A 114 -11.50 15.96 -4.10
N VAL A 115 -10.31 15.57 -4.59
CA VAL A 115 -9.51 16.41 -5.49
C VAL A 115 -10.20 16.57 -6.85
N ILE A 116 -10.77 15.48 -7.39
CA ILE A 116 -11.51 15.50 -8.66
C ILE A 116 -12.77 16.37 -8.51
N GLN A 117 -13.52 16.22 -7.42
CA GLN A 117 -14.70 17.02 -7.11
C GLN A 117 -14.35 18.51 -7.09
N LEU A 118 -13.29 18.89 -6.36
CA LEU A 118 -12.84 20.28 -6.28
C LEU A 118 -12.49 20.88 -7.67
N ALA A 119 -11.84 20.06 -8.51
CA ALA A 119 -11.49 20.47 -9.88
C ALA A 119 -12.74 20.66 -10.78
N ARG A 120 -13.79 19.87 -10.56
CA ARG A 120 -15.05 19.95 -11.31
C ARG A 120 -15.95 21.06 -10.83
N GLU A 121 -16.06 21.30 -9.52
CA GLU A 121 -16.85 22.40 -8.96
C GLU A 121 -16.46 23.77 -9.54
N LYS A 122 -15.17 23.98 -9.81
CA LYS A 122 -14.66 25.17 -10.49
C LYS A 122 -15.22 25.35 -11.91
N ARG A 123 -15.83 24.30 -12.47
CA ARG A 123 -16.45 24.30 -13.81
C ARG A 123 -17.98 24.21 -13.75
N GLY A 124 -18.57 24.27 -12.55
CA GLY A 124 -20.01 24.07 -12.33
C GLY A 124 -20.47 22.61 -12.51
N GLU A 125 -19.54 21.65 -12.48
CA GLU A 125 -19.83 20.21 -12.55
C GLU A 125 -19.70 19.59 -11.17
N GLY A 126 -20.44 18.49 -10.88
CA GLY A 126 -20.31 17.68 -9.68
C GLY A 126 -19.97 16.22 -10.00
N ILE A 127 -19.61 15.46 -8.97
CA ILE A 127 -19.56 13.98 -9.06
C ILE A 127 -20.85 13.45 -8.45
N GLU A 128 -21.60 12.67 -9.23
CA GLU A 128 -22.68 11.85 -8.70
C GLU A 128 -22.13 10.47 -8.33
N LEU A 129 -22.10 10.17 -7.04
CA LEU A 129 -21.55 8.92 -6.53
C LEU A 129 -22.42 8.40 -5.38
N THR A 130 -22.95 7.18 -5.53
CA THR A 130 -23.60 6.48 -4.43
C THR A 130 -22.61 5.65 -3.61
N SER A 131 -23.04 5.17 -2.44
CA SER A 131 -22.20 4.27 -1.64
C SER A 131 -21.89 2.97 -2.37
N GLU A 132 -22.85 2.43 -3.10
CA GLU A 132 -22.69 1.20 -3.89
C GLU A 132 -21.68 1.39 -5.02
N MET A 133 -21.73 2.53 -5.72
CA MET A 133 -20.75 2.87 -6.76
C MET A 133 -19.35 3.03 -6.18
N LEU A 134 -19.20 3.61 -4.98
CA LEU A 134 -17.92 3.73 -4.31
C LEU A 134 -17.35 2.36 -3.91
N GLU A 135 -18.18 1.45 -3.40
CA GLU A 135 -17.76 0.08 -3.09
C GLU A 135 -17.30 -0.66 -4.35
N GLU A 136 -18.07 -0.56 -5.42
CA GLU A 136 -17.77 -1.20 -6.71
C GLU A 136 -16.45 -0.65 -7.31
N LEU A 137 -16.26 0.67 -7.28
CA LEU A 137 -15.03 1.30 -7.73
C LEU A 137 -13.82 0.88 -6.88
N ALA A 138 -14.01 0.74 -5.55
CA ALA A 138 -12.97 0.28 -4.64
C ALA A 138 -12.58 -1.18 -4.91
N GLU A 139 -13.54 -2.03 -5.24
CA GLU A 139 -13.29 -3.42 -5.60
C GLU A 139 -12.57 -3.53 -6.96
N ASP A 140 -13.02 -2.80 -7.97
CA ASP A 140 -12.38 -2.76 -9.29
C ASP A 140 -10.94 -2.24 -9.16
N MET A 141 -10.72 -1.22 -8.34
CA MET A 141 -9.39 -0.71 -8.05
C MET A 141 -8.51 -1.75 -7.34
N ALA A 142 -9.05 -2.47 -6.36
CA ALA A 142 -8.32 -3.51 -5.63
C ALA A 142 -7.90 -4.67 -6.56
N LYS A 143 -8.73 -5.05 -7.51
CA LYS A 143 -8.41 -6.06 -8.54
C LYS A 143 -7.37 -5.54 -9.53
N LYS A 144 -7.56 -4.34 -10.04
CA LYS A 144 -6.69 -3.74 -11.06
C LYS A 144 -5.28 -3.46 -10.54
N ILE A 145 -5.15 -3.01 -9.29
CA ILE A 145 -3.84 -2.72 -8.68
C ILE A 145 -2.94 -3.95 -8.66
N VAL A 146 -3.49 -5.16 -8.50
CA VAL A 146 -2.73 -6.41 -8.57
C VAL A 146 -2.17 -6.63 -9.96
N VAL A 147 -2.97 -6.38 -11.00
CA VAL A 147 -2.57 -6.52 -12.40
C VAL A 147 -1.44 -5.55 -12.75
N ILE A 148 -1.57 -4.30 -12.33
CA ILE A 148 -0.53 -3.28 -12.56
C ILE A 148 0.73 -3.61 -11.77
N ALA A 149 0.62 -3.95 -10.50
CA ALA A 149 1.73 -4.26 -9.62
C ALA A 149 2.57 -5.46 -10.09
N LYS A 150 1.96 -6.44 -10.77
CA LYS A 150 2.68 -7.57 -11.41
C LYS A 150 3.75 -7.13 -12.41
N ARG A 151 3.59 -5.96 -13.04
CA ARG A 151 4.59 -5.40 -13.96
C ARG A 151 5.91 -5.09 -13.25
N TYR A 152 5.87 -4.86 -11.93
CA TYR A 152 6.99 -4.50 -11.06
C TYR A 152 7.54 -5.66 -10.24
N GLU A 153 6.87 -6.82 -10.20
CA GLU A 153 7.20 -7.94 -9.31
C GLU A 153 8.59 -8.54 -9.56
N LYS A 154 9.06 -8.51 -10.83
CA LYS A 154 10.38 -9.02 -11.22
C LYS A 154 11.48 -7.95 -11.23
N GLN A 155 11.15 -6.73 -10.84
CA GLN A 155 12.07 -5.61 -10.88
C GLN A 155 12.75 -5.40 -9.52
N GLU A 156 13.99 -4.92 -9.55
CA GLU A 156 14.64 -4.35 -8.38
C GLU A 156 14.12 -2.93 -8.14
N LEU A 157 14.12 -2.52 -6.88
CA LEU A 157 13.70 -1.17 -6.51
C LEU A 157 14.65 -0.13 -7.09
N SER A 158 14.17 0.67 -8.04
CA SER A 158 14.91 1.73 -8.73
C SER A 158 14.54 3.15 -8.28
N MET A 159 13.51 3.28 -7.44
CA MET A 159 13.02 4.55 -6.90
C MET A 159 12.64 4.36 -5.42
N ASN A 160 12.35 5.45 -4.70
CA ASN A 160 11.88 5.29 -3.34
C ASN A 160 10.48 4.61 -3.30
N ARG A 161 10.19 3.95 -2.19
CA ARG A 161 8.96 3.17 -1.97
C ARG A 161 7.69 3.99 -2.22
N GLU A 162 7.65 5.23 -1.75
CA GLU A 162 6.46 6.08 -1.85
C GLU A 162 6.18 6.45 -3.32
N MET A 163 7.24 6.76 -4.08
CA MET A 163 7.11 7.04 -5.52
C MET A 163 6.67 5.80 -6.31
N LEU A 164 7.17 4.61 -5.96
CA LEU A 164 6.70 3.36 -6.56
C LEU A 164 5.21 3.14 -6.28
N HIS A 165 4.77 3.40 -5.03
CA HIS A 165 3.37 3.27 -4.65
C HIS A 165 2.49 4.24 -5.42
N ILE A 166 2.89 5.53 -5.48
CA ILE A 166 2.19 6.55 -6.28
C ILE A 166 2.10 6.11 -7.74
N LYS A 167 3.17 5.62 -8.33
CA LYS A 167 3.21 5.19 -9.73
C LYS A 167 2.22 4.05 -10.01
N ILE A 168 2.21 3.01 -9.16
CA ILE A 168 1.28 1.89 -9.31
C ILE A 168 -0.17 2.38 -9.19
N TYR A 169 -0.46 3.27 -8.23
CA TYR A 169 -1.80 3.84 -8.08
C TYR A 169 -2.21 4.72 -9.26
N SER A 170 -1.30 5.54 -9.79
CA SER A 170 -1.56 6.39 -10.95
C SER A 170 -1.86 5.56 -12.20
N GLU A 171 -1.07 4.54 -12.50
CA GLU A 171 -1.31 3.62 -13.61
C GLU A 171 -2.65 2.86 -13.43
N THR A 172 -2.97 2.48 -12.18
CA THR A 172 -4.24 1.81 -11.88
C THR A 172 -5.43 2.73 -12.14
N LEU A 173 -5.36 3.98 -11.68
CA LEU A 173 -6.42 4.98 -11.90
C LEU A 173 -6.58 5.32 -13.38
N GLU A 174 -5.48 5.44 -14.13
CA GLU A 174 -5.51 5.68 -15.57
C GLU A 174 -6.23 4.56 -16.32
N GLU A 175 -5.93 3.31 -15.97
CA GLU A 175 -6.59 2.14 -16.59
C GLU A 175 -8.09 2.09 -16.26
N ILE A 176 -8.47 2.35 -15.01
CA ILE A 176 -9.88 2.36 -14.57
C ILE A 176 -10.63 3.55 -15.22
N ALA A 177 -10.01 4.72 -15.33
CA ALA A 177 -10.62 5.89 -15.93
C ALA A 177 -10.95 5.71 -17.44
N ARG A 178 -10.32 4.74 -18.12
CA ARG A 178 -10.63 4.37 -19.52
C ARG A 178 -11.89 3.49 -19.62
N GLU A 179 -12.31 2.87 -18.53
CA GLU A 179 -13.51 2.03 -18.51
C GLU A 179 -14.77 2.92 -18.58
N LYS A 180 -15.67 2.67 -19.54
CA LYS A 180 -16.90 3.46 -19.77
C LYS A 180 -17.67 3.73 -18.48
N LYS A 181 -17.72 2.75 -17.59
CA LYS A 181 -18.38 2.78 -16.31
C LYS A 181 -17.85 3.89 -15.39
N TRP A 182 -16.53 4.18 -15.42
CA TRP A 182 -15.86 5.09 -14.50
C TRP A 182 -15.42 6.42 -15.14
N GLN A 183 -15.53 6.55 -16.47
CA GLN A 183 -15.17 7.80 -17.17
C GLN A 183 -15.91 9.02 -16.62
N GLY A 184 -17.21 8.88 -16.33
CA GLY A 184 -18.01 9.95 -15.75
C GLY A 184 -17.52 10.44 -14.39
N ILE A 185 -16.82 9.60 -13.62
CA ILE A 185 -16.36 9.91 -12.26
C ILE A 185 -14.88 10.32 -12.25
N LEU A 186 -14.02 9.59 -12.95
CA LEU A 186 -12.56 9.71 -12.83
C LEU A 186 -11.93 10.60 -13.92
N ALA A 187 -12.59 10.83 -15.06
CA ALA A 187 -12.01 11.64 -16.12
C ALA A 187 -11.81 13.08 -15.67
N LEU A 188 -10.57 13.52 -15.62
CA LEU A 188 -10.20 14.93 -15.62
C LEU A 188 -10.28 15.38 -17.08
N LYS A 189 -11.38 16.05 -17.46
CA LYS A 189 -11.43 16.74 -18.76
C LYS A 189 -10.26 17.73 -18.79
N GLU A 190 -9.55 17.80 -19.92
CA GLU A 190 -8.46 18.78 -20.10
C GLU A 190 -8.93 20.18 -19.71
N PRO A 191 -8.08 21.00 -19.05
CA PRO A 191 -8.40 22.38 -18.80
C PRO A 191 -8.74 23.02 -20.16
N LEU A 192 -9.87 23.73 -20.24
CA LEU A 192 -10.21 24.55 -21.41
C LEU A 192 -8.96 25.38 -21.71
N ARG A 193 -8.31 25.10 -22.85
CA ARG A 193 -7.28 26.02 -23.37
C ARG A 193 -7.98 27.36 -23.49
N HIS A 194 -7.57 28.31 -22.68
CA HIS A 194 -8.02 29.68 -22.85
C HIS A 194 -7.62 30.06 -24.28
N ALA A 195 -8.64 30.14 -25.17
CA ALA A 195 -8.48 30.79 -26.44
C ALA A 195 -8.12 32.23 -26.12
N GLY A 196 -6.82 32.56 -26.31
CA GLY A 196 -6.33 33.94 -26.25
C GLY A 196 -6.78 34.73 -27.46
#